data_fe4adf2c1e8d9ce981fc31c4058b1b5a
#
_entry.id   fe4adf2c1e8d9ce981fc31c4058b1b5a
#
_cell.length_a   1.000
_cell.length_b   1.000
_cell.length_c   1.000
_cell.angle_alpha   90.00
_cell.angle_beta   90.00
_cell.angle_gamma   90.00
#
_symmetry.space_group_name_H-M   'P 1'
#
loop_
_entity.id
_entity.type
_entity.pdbx_description
1 polymer ?
#
loop_
_entity_poly.entity_id
_entity_poly.type
_entity_poly.pdbx_seq_one_letter_code
_entity_poly.pdbx_strand_id
1 'polypeptide(L)'
;MCSQRILKLGAKFEGRLESVFLDGALDYVKYNEGRLALEILCEYICEYDVVLSVGEFKEIHELALDMGFELGNAPFKYLQALIKTD
;
A
#
# COMPACT_ATOMS: atom_id res chain seq x y z
N MET A 1 -2.08 -0.68 -16.90
CA MET A 1 -2.73 -1.24 -15.70
C MET A 1 -1.78 -1.24 -14.54
N CYS A 2 -2.29 -0.96 -13.34
CA CYS A 2 -1.46 -0.80 -12.16
C CYS A 2 -1.11 -2.10 -11.44
N SER A 3 -1.59 -3.25 -11.93
CA SER A 3 -1.40 -4.54 -11.24
C SER A 3 0.07 -4.87 -10.97
N GLN A 4 0.94 -4.68 -11.95
CA GLN A 4 2.37 -4.94 -11.76
C GLN A 4 2.98 -4.02 -10.71
N ARG A 5 2.55 -2.76 -10.70
CA ARG A 5 3.07 -1.79 -9.72
C ARG A 5 2.64 -2.15 -8.32
N ILE A 6 1.39 -2.62 -8.16
CA ILE A 6 0.89 -3.04 -6.86
C ILE A 6 1.68 -4.24 -6.35
N LEU A 7 1.91 -5.24 -7.21
CA LEU A 7 2.66 -6.43 -6.82
C LEU A 7 4.10 -6.11 -6.46
N LYS A 8 4.75 -5.23 -7.22
CA LYS A 8 6.11 -4.80 -6.91
C LYS A 8 6.18 -4.02 -5.61
N LEU A 9 5.21 -3.14 -5.39
CA LEU A 9 5.11 -2.40 -4.14
C LEU A 9 4.93 -3.37 -2.96
N GLY A 10 3.99 -4.29 -3.10
CA GLY A 10 3.71 -5.26 -2.04
C GLY A 10 4.93 -6.10 -1.66
N ALA A 11 5.73 -6.49 -2.65
CA ALA A 11 6.92 -7.30 -2.40
C ALA A 11 7.90 -6.61 -1.45
N LYS A 12 7.91 -5.27 -1.41
CA LYS A 12 8.78 -4.52 -0.51
C LYS A 12 8.42 -4.70 0.96
N PHE A 13 7.20 -5.15 1.23
CA PHE A 13 6.73 -5.32 2.61
C PHE A 13 6.88 -6.74 3.12
N GLU A 14 7.48 -7.64 2.34
CA GLU A 14 7.81 -8.96 2.82
C GLU A 14 8.75 -8.85 4.03
N GLY A 15 8.42 -9.56 5.11
CA GLY A 15 9.17 -9.49 6.35
C GLY A 15 8.82 -8.32 7.26
N ARG A 16 8.05 -7.34 6.76
CA ARG A 16 7.59 -6.21 7.58
C ARG A 16 6.09 -6.25 7.86
N LEU A 17 5.34 -6.94 7.01
CA LEU A 17 3.93 -7.21 7.20
C LEU A 17 3.76 -8.72 7.12
N GLU A 18 2.97 -9.30 8.03
CA GLU A 18 2.80 -10.74 8.03
C GLU A 18 2.29 -11.23 6.68
N SER A 19 2.82 -12.39 6.25
CA SER A 19 2.52 -12.89 4.91
C SER A 19 1.03 -13.16 4.70
N VAL A 20 0.30 -13.57 5.73
CA VAL A 20 -1.12 -13.82 5.62
C VAL A 20 -1.89 -12.55 5.23
N PHE A 21 -1.49 -11.40 5.78
CA PHE A 21 -2.11 -10.13 5.44
C PHE A 21 -1.66 -9.63 4.08
N LEU A 22 -0.35 -9.72 3.82
CA LEU A 22 0.22 -9.27 2.56
C LEU A 22 -0.35 -10.06 1.39
N ASP A 23 -0.34 -11.38 1.50
CA ASP A 23 -0.86 -12.25 0.44
C ASP A 23 -2.36 -12.03 0.25
N GLY A 24 -3.10 -11.84 1.34
CA GLY A 24 -4.53 -11.57 1.26
C GLY A 24 -4.84 -10.29 0.50
N ALA A 25 -4.07 -9.22 0.76
CA ALA A 25 -4.27 -7.97 0.04
C ALA A 25 -3.92 -8.10 -1.43
N LEU A 26 -2.79 -8.75 -1.74
CA LEU A 26 -2.32 -8.89 -3.12
C LEU A 26 -3.18 -9.86 -3.94
N ASP A 27 -3.87 -10.78 -3.30
CA ASP A 27 -4.78 -11.70 -4.00
C ASP A 27 -5.88 -10.95 -4.76
N TYR A 28 -6.29 -9.78 -4.29
CA TYR A 28 -7.31 -9.01 -5.00
C TYR A 28 -6.87 -8.60 -6.40
N VAL A 29 -5.56 -8.53 -6.65
CA VAL A 29 -5.04 -8.24 -8.00
C VAL A 29 -5.46 -9.34 -8.97
N LYS A 30 -5.49 -10.59 -8.51
CA LYS A 30 -5.87 -11.74 -9.35
C LYS A 30 -7.33 -11.67 -9.78
N TYR A 31 -8.16 -10.98 -9.02
CA TYR A 31 -9.58 -10.83 -9.31
C TYR A 31 -9.90 -9.52 -10.01
N ASN A 32 -8.90 -8.87 -10.57
CA ASN A 32 -9.05 -7.59 -11.26
C ASN A 32 -9.55 -6.49 -10.32
N GLU A 33 -9.21 -6.59 -9.03
CA GLU A 33 -9.60 -5.64 -7.99
C GLU A 33 -8.38 -4.90 -7.47
N GLY A 34 -7.60 -4.29 -8.38
CA GLY A 34 -6.37 -3.61 -8.00
C GLY A 34 -6.57 -2.46 -7.04
N ARG A 35 -7.67 -1.68 -7.19
CA ARG A 35 -7.95 -0.60 -6.26
C ARG A 35 -8.15 -1.13 -4.84
N LEU A 36 -8.91 -2.21 -4.72
CA LEU A 36 -9.16 -2.82 -3.42
C LEU A 36 -7.88 -3.39 -2.84
N ALA A 37 -7.03 -4.00 -3.68
CA ALA A 37 -5.74 -4.52 -3.25
C ALA A 37 -4.89 -3.43 -2.61
N LEU A 38 -4.76 -2.27 -3.28
CA LEU A 38 -3.96 -1.17 -2.76
C LEU A 38 -4.57 -0.61 -1.47
N GLU A 39 -5.88 -0.44 -1.44
CA GLU A 39 -6.56 0.09 -0.27
C GLU A 39 -6.36 -0.81 0.94
N ILE A 40 -6.55 -2.11 0.77
CA ILE A 40 -6.39 -3.07 1.87
C ILE A 40 -4.94 -3.15 2.32
N LEU A 41 -3.99 -3.14 1.38
CA LEU A 41 -2.57 -3.11 1.73
C LEU A 41 -2.25 -1.92 2.62
N CYS A 42 -2.72 -0.74 2.22
CA CYS A 42 -2.47 0.48 2.99
C CYS A 42 -3.18 0.46 4.34
N GLU A 43 -4.37 -0.14 4.42
CA GLU A 43 -5.06 -0.32 5.70
C GLU A 43 -4.23 -1.17 6.66
N TYR A 44 -3.65 -2.26 6.18
CA TYR A 44 -2.79 -3.11 7.01
C TYR A 44 -1.51 -2.38 7.42
N ILE A 45 -0.91 -1.63 6.50
CA ILE A 45 0.29 -0.83 6.81
C ILE A 45 -0.01 0.11 7.97
N CYS A 46 -1.16 0.78 7.94
CA CYS A 46 -1.56 1.70 9.01
C CYS A 46 -1.89 0.96 10.30
N GLU A 47 -2.62 -0.13 10.22
CA GLU A 47 -3.07 -0.87 11.39
C GLU A 47 -1.91 -1.46 12.18
N TYR A 48 -0.89 -1.94 11.49
CA TYR A 48 0.27 -2.57 12.12
C TYR A 48 1.48 -1.64 12.22
N ASP A 49 1.27 -0.35 12.01
CA ASP A 49 2.31 0.68 12.14
C ASP A 49 3.59 0.33 11.39
N VAL A 50 3.45 -0.14 10.15
CA VAL A 50 4.60 -0.49 9.32
C VAL A 50 5.34 0.79 8.92
N VAL A 51 6.62 0.88 9.26
CA VAL A 51 7.43 2.05 8.94
C VAL A 51 7.65 2.15 7.43
N LEU A 52 7.51 3.36 6.90
CA LEU A 52 7.70 3.64 5.48
C LEU A 52 8.93 4.50 5.27
N SER A 53 9.66 4.23 4.20
CA SER A 53 10.65 5.18 3.72
C SER A 53 9.95 6.29 2.93
N VAL A 54 10.62 7.41 2.74
CA VAL A 54 10.09 8.51 1.93
C VAL A 54 9.79 8.01 0.51
N GLY A 55 10.67 7.19 -0.06
CA GLY A 55 10.46 6.65 -1.40
C GLY A 55 9.23 5.76 -1.48
N GLU A 56 9.02 4.91 -0.48
CA GLU A 56 7.83 4.07 -0.42
C GLU A 56 6.56 4.89 -0.31
N PHE A 57 6.58 5.91 0.53
CA PHE A 57 5.45 6.81 0.68
C PHE A 57 5.10 7.48 -0.64
N LYS A 58 6.11 8.01 -1.34
CA LYS A 58 5.89 8.64 -2.64
C LYS A 58 5.34 7.66 -3.66
N GLU A 59 5.86 6.45 -3.69
CA GLU A 59 5.39 5.43 -4.62
C GLU A 59 3.92 5.09 -4.36
N ILE A 60 3.53 4.94 -3.10
CA ILE A 60 2.14 4.67 -2.75
C ILE A 60 1.25 5.84 -3.20
N HIS A 61 1.68 7.08 -2.94
CA HIS A 61 0.92 8.27 -3.31
C HIS A 61 0.71 8.36 -4.82
N GLU A 62 1.77 8.17 -5.59
CA GLU A 62 1.69 8.23 -7.04
C GLU A 62 0.74 7.16 -7.58
N LEU A 63 0.87 5.94 -7.06
CA LEU A 63 0.03 4.84 -7.48
C LEU A 63 -1.44 5.10 -7.11
N ALA A 64 -1.69 5.60 -5.91
CA ALA A 64 -3.05 5.92 -5.47
C ALA A 64 -3.69 7.00 -6.35
N LEU A 65 -2.93 8.05 -6.67
CA LEU A 65 -3.43 9.10 -7.56
C LEU A 65 -3.75 8.55 -8.95
N ASP A 66 -2.86 7.72 -9.49
CA ASP A 66 -3.07 7.12 -10.81
C ASP A 66 -4.32 6.22 -10.82
N MET A 67 -4.68 5.66 -9.69
CA MET A 67 -5.86 4.80 -9.58
C MET A 67 -7.12 5.55 -9.15
N GLY A 68 -7.04 6.87 -9.01
CA GLY A 68 -8.20 7.71 -8.74
C GLY A 68 -8.59 7.82 -7.28
N PHE A 69 -7.69 7.50 -6.35
CA PHE A 69 -7.95 7.70 -4.93
C PHE A 69 -7.75 9.16 -4.52
N GLU A 70 -8.50 9.57 -3.50
CA GLU A 70 -8.29 10.84 -2.85
C GLU A 70 -7.38 10.65 -1.63
N LEU A 71 -6.22 11.33 -1.64
CA LEU A 71 -5.22 11.14 -0.61
C LEU A 71 -5.61 11.72 0.74
N GLY A 72 -6.63 12.58 0.77
CA GLY A 72 -7.15 13.13 2.01
C GLY A 72 -8.06 12.16 2.77
N ASN A 73 -8.37 11.00 2.18
CA ASN A 73 -9.21 9.99 2.80
C ASN A 73 -8.38 8.85 3.38
N ALA A 74 -8.96 8.14 4.35
CA ALA A 74 -8.33 6.94 4.91
C ALA A 74 -8.25 5.86 3.82
N PRO A 75 -7.23 4.99 3.82
CA PRO A 75 -6.11 4.97 4.75
C PRO A 75 -4.97 5.92 4.38
N PHE A 76 -5.03 6.53 3.20
CA PHE A 76 -3.89 7.27 2.64
C PHE A 76 -3.47 8.47 3.49
N LYS A 77 -4.43 9.15 4.11
CA LYS A 77 -4.13 10.32 4.93
C LYS A 77 -3.29 10.01 6.17
N TYR A 78 -3.25 8.74 6.58
CA TYR A 78 -2.49 8.33 7.77
C TYR A 78 -1.06 7.88 7.46
N LEU A 79 -0.73 7.68 6.19
CA LEU A 79 0.56 7.09 5.81
C LEU A 79 1.74 8.00 6.13
N GLN A 80 1.53 9.32 6.07
CA GLN A 80 2.62 10.27 6.33
C GLN A 80 3.20 10.10 7.73
N ALA A 81 2.36 9.78 8.70
CA ALA A 81 2.79 9.59 10.08
C ALA A 81 3.71 8.37 10.25
N LEU A 82 3.73 7.48 9.26
CA LEU A 82 4.54 6.26 9.31
C LEU A 82 5.91 6.44 8.67
N ILE A 83 6.17 7.58 8.06
CA ILE A 83 7.47 7.85 7.44
C ILE A 83 8.50 8.00 8.52
N LYS A 84 9.58 7.23 8.42
CA LYS A 84 10.71 7.38 9.30
C LYS A 84 11.79 8.16 8.58
N THR A 85 12.08 9.35 9.11
CA THR A 85 13.17 10.17 8.61
C THR A 85 14.29 10.11 9.65
N ASP A 86 15.46 9.75 9.20
CA ASP A 86 16.66 9.79 10.06
C ASP A 86 17.38 11.12 9.89
#